data_b92b9d96cce98214c002ec3260bd6051
#
_entry.id   b92b9d96cce98214c002ec3260bd6051
#
_cell.length_a   1.000
_cell.length_b   1.000
_cell.length_c   1.000
_cell.angle_alpha   90.00
_cell.angle_beta   90.00
_cell.angle_gamma   90.00
#
_symmetry.space_group_name_H-M   'P 1'
#
loop_
_entity.id
_entity.type
_entity.pdbx_description
1 polymer ?
#
loop_
_entity_poly.entity_id
_entity_poly.type
_entity_poly.pdbx_seq_one_letter_code
_entity_poly.pdbx_strand_id
1 'polypeptide(L)'
;MTLPRPLVIAVSFALGLIAWTLFANAEKASSRRIVVLTFDDSVVSHATFVAPLLKEYGFGATFFITEGFEFLIDKKHYMTWEQIKRLDEDGFEIGNHTRNHKAVSRQSLEQLTADVEYIESQCEKYEIPVPKTFCYPGYQTSDAAEKLLRERGYRYARAGGAKAFEPGKDNSLQLPQAFDGKPESTLEQFKTAVDGARDGNIAVMTFHGVPDIKHPWVNTDQEKFKAYMKVLKDEECTVIALRDLDRYLKAK
;
A
#
# COMPACT_ATOMS: atom_id res chain seq x y z
N MET A 1 -66.02 -14.50 25.28
CA MET A 1 -65.18 -13.33 25.07
C MET A 1 -63.79 -13.83 24.75
N THR A 2 -63.46 -13.91 23.49
CA THR A 2 -62.17 -14.40 22.99
C THR A 2 -61.30 -13.22 22.58
N LEU A 3 -60.17 -13.04 23.22
CA LEU A 3 -59.17 -12.05 22.87
C LEU A 3 -58.44 -12.42 21.60
N PRO A 4 -58.10 -11.48 20.70
CA PRO A 4 -57.43 -11.76 19.45
C PRO A 4 -55.93 -11.96 19.66
N ARG A 5 -55.38 -13.02 19.10
CA ARG A 5 -53.97 -13.20 18.90
C ARG A 5 -53.60 -12.60 17.53
N PRO A 6 -52.87 -11.47 17.49
CA PRO A 6 -51.87 -11.33 16.45
C PRO A 6 -50.66 -10.45 16.80
N LEU A 7 -49.87 -10.74 17.81
CA LEU A 7 -48.65 -9.94 18.06
C LEU A 7 -47.34 -10.73 17.98
N VAL A 8 -47.40 -12.06 17.92
CA VAL A 8 -46.15 -12.88 17.96
C VAL A 8 -45.50 -13.07 16.58
N ILE A 9 -46.29 -12.96 15.50
CA ILE A 9 -45.76 -13.23 14.14
C ILE A 9 -44.91 -12.06 13.58
N ALA A 10 -45.23 -10.82 13.92
CA ALA A 10 -44.54 -9.64 13.41
C ALA A 10 -43.12 -9.48 13.99
N VAL A 11 -42.88 -9.86 15.24
CA VAL A 11 -41.57 -9.74 15.90
C VAL A 11 -40.59 -10.77 15.37
N SER A 12 -41.05 -11.99 15.03
CA SER A 12 -40.17 -13.04 14.46
C SER A 12 -39.69 -12.72 13.04
N PHE A 13 -40.50 -12.04 12.24
CA PHE A 13 -40.08 -11.59 10.89
C PHE A 13 -39.07 -10.46 10.95
N ALA A 14 -39.20 -9.50 11.85
CA ALA A 14 -38.25 -8.39 12.00
C ALA A 14 -36.89 -8.87 12.49
N LEU A 15 -36.85 -9.81 13.45
CA LEU A 15 -35.57 -10.41 13.93
C LEU A 15 -34.88 -11.25 12.85
N GLY A 16 -35.61 -11.97 12.02
CA GLY A 16 -35.09 -12.72 10.91
C GLY A 16 -34.47 -11.84 9.81
N LEU A 17 -35.11 -10.70 9.50
CA LEU A 17 -34.54 -9.74 8.52
C LEU A 17 -33.27 -9.06 9.05
N ILE A 18 -33.23 -8.68 10.31
CA ILE A 18 -32.06 -8.06 10.94
C ILE A 18 -30.91 -9.06 10.99
N ALA A 19 -31.17 -10.32 11.36
CA ALA A 19 -30.15 -11.36 11.38
C ALA A 19 -29.62 -11.64 9.97
N TRP A 20 -30.48 -11.68 8.96
CA TRP A 20 -30.06 -11.92 7.57
C TRP A 20 -29.27 -10.75 6.98
N THR A 21 -29.65 -9.50 7.27
CA THR A 21 -28.87 -8.33 6.86
C THR A 21 -27.51 -8.25 7.56
N LEU A 22 -27.42 -8.64 8.83
CA LEU A 22 -26.15 -8.75 9.55
C LEU A 22 -25.26 -9.86 9.00
N PHE A 23 -25.84 -11.03 8.67
CA PHE A 23 -25.13 -12.12 8.03
C PHE A 23 -24.64 -11.75 6.62
N ALA A 24 -25.49 -11.18 5.78
CA ALA A 24 -25.13 -10.74 4.43
C ALA A 24 -24.05 -9.64 4.46
N ASN A 25 -24.11 -8.71 5.42
CA ASN A 25 -23.07 -7.71 5.59
C ASN A 25 -21.75 -8.29 6.13
N ALA A 26 -21.79 -9.29 6.99
CA ALA A 26 -20.61 -10.00 7.49
C ALA A 26 -19.95 -10.84 6.38
N GLU A 27 -20.75 -11.50 5.53
CA GLU A 27 -20.28 -12.25 4.38
C GLU A 27 -19.70 -11.35 3.30
N LYS A 28 -20.32 -10.21 3.01
CA LYS A 28 -19.78 -9.17 2.12
C LYS A 28 -18.51 -8.52 2.67
N ALA A 29 -18.41 -8.33 3.99
CA ALA A 29 -17.19 -7.84 4.64
C ALA A 29 -16.05 -8.89 4.61
N SER A 30 -16.39 -10.19 4.72
CA SER A 30 -15.42 -11.31 4.60
C SER A 30 -14.95 -11.54 3.18
N SER A 31 -15.70 -11.12 2.16
CA SER A 31 -15.38 -11.29 0.74
C SER A 31 -14.60 -10.12 0.14
N ARG A 32 -14.42 -9.00 0.87
CA ARG A 32 -13.69 -7.83 0.36
C ARG A 32 -12.22 -8.15 0.19
N ARG A 33 -11.74 -7.99 -1.03
CA ARG A 33 -10.32 -8.04 -1.34
C ARG A 33 -9.64 -6.74 -0.92
N ILE A 34 -8.64 -6.86 -0.05
CA ILE A 34 -7.84 -5.72 0.43
C ILE A 34 -6.59 -5.64 -0.44
N VAL A 35 -6.38 -4.50 -1.07
CA VAL A 35 -5.23 -4.22 -1.92
C VAL A 35 -4.51 -3.00 -1.38
N VAL A 36 -3.19 -3.11 -1.24
CA VAL A 36 -2.31 -2.00 -0.88
C VAL A 36 -1.52 -1.60 -2.13
N LEU A 37 -1.62 -0.34 -2.55
CA LEU A 37 -0.81 0.20 -3.64
C LEU A 37 0.43 0.88 -3.06
N THR A 38 1.60 0.51 -3.58
CA THR A 38 2.89 1.09 -3.18
C THR A 38 3.68 1.57 -4.39
N PHE A 39 4.33 2.74 -4.25
CA PHE A 39 5.10 3.39 -5.31
C PHE A 39 6.47 3.77 -4.79
N ASP A 40 7.53 3.38 -5.51
CA ASP A 40 8.92 3.54 -5.09
C ASP A 40 9.63 4.67 -5.86
N ASP A 41 10.80 5.08 -5.36
CA ASP A 41 11.83 5.88 -6.06
C ASP A 41 11.51 7.35 -6.30
N SER A 42 10.49 7.91 -5.69
CA SER A 42 10.20 9.35 -5.76
C SER A 42 10.04 9.91 -7.19
N VAL A 43 9.57 9.09 -8.14
CA VAL A 43 9.45 9.47 -9.56
C VAL A 43 8.39 10.57 -9.73
N VAL A 44 8.65 11.57 -10.58
CA VAL A 44 7.75 12.72 -10.79
C VAL A 44 6.34 12.33 -11.25
N SER A 45 6.20 11.20 -11.97
CA SER A 45 4.89 10.69 -12.41
C SER A 45 3.97 10.31 -11.25
N HIS A 46 4.49 10.09 -10.05
CA HIS A 46 3.67 9.89 -8.86
C HIS A 46 2.78 11.10 -8.57
N ALA A 47 3.36 12.31 -8.61
CA ALA A 47 2.62 13.55 -8.36
C ALA A 47 1.81 14.03 -9.58
N THR A 48 2.32 13.77 -10.81
CA THR A 48 1.74 14.37 -12.01
C THR A 48 0.68 13.50 -12.71
N PHE A 49 0.70 12.20 -12.48
CA PHE A 49 -0.23 11.25 -13.12
C PHE A 49 -0.87 10.29 -12.13
N VAL A 50 -0.08 9.61 -11.28
CA VAL A 50 -0.59 8.54 -10.40
C VAL A 50 -1.57 9.10 -9.37
N ALA A 51 -1.15 10.07 -8.57
CA ALA A 51 -1.99 10.60 -7.49
C ALA A 51 -3.30 11.22 -7.98
N PRO A 52 -3.33 12.06 -9.06
CA PRO A 52 -4.59 12.52 -9.65
C PRO A 52 -5.53 11.38 -10.04
N LEU A 53 -5.03 10.34 -10.71
CA LEU A 53 -5.84 9.20 -11.11
C LEU A 53 -6.37 8.42 -9.90
N LEU A 54 -5.55 8.15 -8.88
CA LEU A 54 -5.98 7.45 -7.68
C LEU A 54 -7.05 8.24 -6.91
N LYS A 55 -6.98 9.57 -6.87
CA LYS A 55 -8.01 10.42 -6.28
C LYS A 55 -9.36 10.28 -7.01
N GLU A 56 -9.36 10.21 -8.33
CA GLU A 56 -10.59 9.98 -9.11
C GLU A 56 -11.26 8.64 -8.76
N TYR A 57 -10.45 7.62 -8.47
CA TYR A 57 -10.95 6.30 -8.04
C TYR A 57 -11.31 6.25 -6.55
N GLY A 58 -10.86 7.20 -5.74
CA GLY A 58 -10.97 7.16 -4.28
C GLY A 58 -10.09 6.09 -3.64
N PHE A 59 -8.92 5.82 -4.24
CA PHE A 59 -7.97 4.80 -3.81
C PHE A 59 -6.89 5.38 -2.91
N GLY A 60 -6.55 4.66 -1.82
CA GLY A 60 -5.38 4.93 -1.00
C GLY A 60 -4.10 4.38 -1.61
N ALA A 61 -2.96 4.96 -1.25
CA ALA A 61 -1.64 4.49 -1.67
C ALA A 61 -0.55 4.95 -0.70
N THR A 62 0.61 4.28 -0.78
CA THR A 62 1.84 4.64 -0.07
C THR A 62 2.93 4.97 -1.09
N PHE A 63 3.52 6.15 -0.95
CA PHE A 63 4.68 6.58 -1.74
C PHE A 63 5.93 6.47 -0.90
N PHE A 64 6.83 5.56 -1.26
CA PHE A 64 8.10 5.34 -0.57
C PHE A 64 9.18 6.27 -1.12
N ILE A 65 9.61 7.19 -0.27
CA ILE A 65 10.47 8.30 -0.66
C ILE A 65 11.94 7.97 -0.43
N THR A 66 12.74 8.24 -1.45
CA THR A 66 14.20 8.24 -1.42
C THR A 66 14.75 9.52 -2.07
N GLU A 67 15.93 9.97 -1.65
CA GLU A 67 16.74 10.98 -2.36
C GLU A 67 17.89 10.33 -3.14
N GLY A 68 17.85 9.02 -3.29
CA GLY A 68 18.77 8.29 -4.15
C GLY A 68 18.68 8.73 -5.62
N PHE A 69 19.53 8.14 -6.43
CA PHE A 69 19.64 8.47 -7.86
C PHE A 69 19.97 9.97 -8.07
N GLU A 70 19.30 10.63 -8.99
CA GLU A 70 19.46 12.05 -9.30
C GLU A 70 18.39 12.94 -8.67
N PHE A 71 17.73 12.47 -7.59
CA PHE A 71 16.58 13.17 -6.95
C PHE A 71 16.85 14.66 -6.69
N LEU A 72 18.04 15.02 -6.21
CA LEU A 72 18.35 16.41 -5.84
C LEU A 72 18.50 17.35 -7.04
N ILE A 73 18.88 16.83 -8.19
CA ILE A 73 19.27 17.67 -9.36
C ILE A 73 18.35 17.49 -10.58
N ASP A 74 17.72 16.34 -10.75
CA ASP A 74 16.85 16.05 -11.91
C ASP A 74 15.36 16.17 -11.54
N LYS A 75 14.88 17.40 -11.41
CA LYS A 75 13.47 17.68 -11.10
C LYS A 75 12.52 17.50 -12.29
N LYS A 76 13.03 17.13 -13.44
CA LYS A 76 12.21 16.69 -14.57
C LYS A 76 11.69 15.27 -14.38
N HIS A 77 12.45 14.41 -13.70
CA HIS A 77 12.13 12.98 -13.55
C HIS A 77 11.81 12.60 -12.10
N TYR A 78 12.26 13.36 -11.12
CA TYR A 78 11.98 13.10 -9.70
C TYR A 78 11.16 14.22 -9.07
N MET A 79 10.33 13.87 -8.08
CA MET A 79 9.52 14.83 -7.34
C MET A 79 10.37 15.86 -6.59
N THR A 80 9.75 16.96 -6.24
CA THR A 80 10.25 17.90 -5.21
C THR A 80 9.62 17.54 -3.87
N TRP A 81 10.18 18.04 -2.76
CA TRP A 81 9.60 17.87 -1.43
C TRP A 81 8.23 18.57 -1.31
N GLU A 82 8.00 19.65 -2.04
CA GLU A 82 6.69 20.33 -2.12
C GLU A 82 5.64 19.44 -2.81
N GLN A 83 6.03 18.67 -3.82
CA GLN A 83 5.15 17.69 -4.44
C GLN A 83 4.87 16.51 -3.49
N ILE A 84 5.88 16.04 -2.75
CA ILE A 84 5.71 14.99 -1.72
C ILE A 84 4.77 15.49 -0.61
N LYS A 85 4.91 16.74 -0.15
CA LYS A 85 3.99 17.35 0.81
C LYS A 85 2.55 17.35 0.29
N ARG A 86 2.33 17.69 -0.98
CA ARG A 86 0.99 17.66 -1.58
C ARG A 86 0.39 16.24 -1.62
N LEU A 87 1.20 15.21 -1.82
CA LEU A 87 0.72 13.82 -1.73
C LEU A 87 0.16 13.53 -0.33
N ASP A 88 0.85 13.97 0.73
CA ASP A 88 0.37 13.85 2.10
C ASP A 88 -0.92 14.65 2.33
N GLU A 89 -0.98 15.90 1.91
CA GLU A 89 -2.18 16.76 1.99
C GLU A 89 -3.37 16.19 1.21
N ASP A 90 -3.11 15.47 0.12
CA ASP A 90 -4.11 14.75 -0.66
C ASP A 90 -4.58 13.44 0.01
N GLY A 91 -4.03 13.09 1.17
CA GLY A 91 -4.42 11.95 1.99
C GLY A 91 -3.65 10.67 1.72
N PHE A 92 -2.65 10.69 0.84
CA PHE A 92 -1.76 9.55 0.60
C PHE A 92 -0.75 9.37 1.75
N GLU A 93 -0.19 8.19 1.86
CA GLU A 93 0.87 7.92 2.81
C GLU A 93 2.24 8.18 2.21
N ILE A 94 3.10 8.81 3.00
CA ILE A 94 4.53 8.94 2.72
C ILE A 94 5.27 7.91 3.58
N GLY A 95 5.95 6.98 2.91
CA GLY A 95 6.78 5.95 3.53
C GLY A 95 8.28 6.20 3.29
N ASN A 96 9.13 5.50 4.02
CA ASN A 96 10.58 5.65 3.97
C ASN A 96 11.22 4.59 3.06
N HIS A 97 12.07 5.04 2.14
CA HIS A 97 12.83 4.16 1.23
C HIS A 97 14.35 4.37 1.32
N THR A 98 14.82 4.83 2.47
CA THR A 98 16.19 5.28 2.74
C THR A 98 16.60 6.53 1.94
N ARG A 99 17.59 7.26 2.42
CA ARG A 99 18.10 8.43 1.68
C ARG A 99 18.74 8.04 0.36
N ASN A 100 19.65 7.08 0.38
CA ASN A 100 20.58 6.82 -0.72
C ASN A 100 20.19 5.62 -1.60
N HIS A 101 19.04 5.00 -1.37
CA HIS A 101 18.56 3.82 -2.10
C HIS A 101 19.57 2.66 -2.16
N LYS A 102 20.37 2.48 -1.13
CA LYS A 102 21.33 1.37 -1.06
C LYS A 102 20.68 0.16 -0.39
N ALA A 103 20.93 -1.03 -0.93
CA ALA A 103 20.48 -2.28 -0.32
C ALA A 103 20.94 -2.36 1.15
N VAL A 104 19.99 -2.62 2.06
CA VAL A 104 20.26 -2.61 3.52
C VAL A 104 21.31 -3.65 3.94
N SER A 105 21.42 -4.76 3.19
CA SER A 105 22.42 -5.80 3.42
C SER A 105 23.88 -5.37 3.08
N ARG A 106 24.04 -4.23 2.40
CA ARG A 106 25.33 -3.67 1.97
C ARG A 106 25.73 -2.43 2.75
N GLN A 107 25.04 -2.11 3.84
CA GLN A 107 25.28 -0.94 4.68
C GLN A 107 25.69 -1.38 6.09
N SER A 108 26.52 -0.56 6.75
CA SER A 108 26.65 -0.68 8.20
C SER A 108 25.35 -0.22 8.88
N LEU A 109 25.12 -0.66 10.12
CA LEU A 109 23.94 -0.22 10.89
C LEU A 109 23.91 1.31 11.06
N GLU A 110 25.08 1.93 11.26
CA GLU A 110 25.23 3.39 11.37
C GLU A 110 24.80 4.10 10.09
N GLN A 111 25.24 3.62 8.92
CA GLN A 111 24.87 4.17 7.62
C GLN A 111 23.36 4.01 7.37
N LEU A 112 22.80 2.84 7.65
CA LEU A 112 21.38 2.60 7.49
C LEU A 112 20.55 3.49 8.42
N THR A 113 20.99 3.64 9.69
CA THR A 113 20.34 4.53 10.65
C THR A 113 20.30 5.96 10.12
N ALA A 114 21.45 6.48 9.68
CA ALA A 114 21.53 7.82 9.12
C ALA A 114 20.64 8.01 7.86
N ASP A 115 20.55 7.00 6.99
CA ASP A 115 19.71 7.02 5.80
C ASP A 115 18.20 7.06 6.15
N VAL A 116 17.79 6.30 7.15
CA VAL A 116 16.41 6.28 7.64
C VAL A 116 16.05 7.59 8.32
N GLU A 117 16.87 8.06 9.26
CA GLU A 117 16.68 9.31 10.00
C GLU A 117 16.64 10.53 9.09
N TYR A 118 17.41 10.51 8.01
CA TYR A 118 17.39 11.62 7.06
C TYR A 118 16.00 11.81 6.42
N ILE A 119 15.36 10.75 5.94
CA ILE A 119 14.00 10.85 5.36
C ILE A 119 12.99 11.27 6.43
N GLU A 120 13.10 10.75 7.66
CA GLU A 120 12.25 11.17 8.78
C GLU A 120 12.38 12.68 9.03
N SER A 121 13.63 13.19 9.09
CA SER A 121 13.89 14.60 9.31
C SER A 121 13.41 15.51 8.17
N GLN A 122 13.47 15.04 6.92
CA GLN A 122 12.90 15.77 5.81
C GLN A 122 11.36 15.80 5.90
N CYS A 123 10.72 14.71 6.27
CA CYS A 123 9.28 14.69 6.51
C CYS A 123 8.89 15.73 7.60
N GLU A 124 9.58 15.74 8.73
CA GLU A 124 9.35 16.74 9.79
C GLU A 124 9.54 18.17 9.29
N LYS A 125 10.60 18.43 8.54
CA LYS A 125 10.91 19.75 7.96
C LYS A 125 9.78 20.27 7.05
N TYR A 126 9.13 19.37 6.32
CA TYR A 126 8.02 19.68 5.42
C TYR A 126 6.65 19.48 6.07
N GLU A 127 6.57 19.29 7.40
CA GLU A 127 5.33 19.08 8.13
C GLU A 127 4.53 17.86 7.62
N ILE A 128 5.24 16.82 7.20
CA ILE A 128 4.69 15.51 6.84
C ILE A 128 4.82 14.61 8.07
N PRO A 129 3.83 13.78 8.40
CA PRO A 129 3.96 12.81 9.48
C PRO A 129 5.19 11.92 9.32
N VAL A 130 5.94 11.71 10.42
CA VAL A 130 7.12 10.83 10.40
C VAL A 130 6.72 9.44 9.94
N PRO A 131 7.37 8.88 8.89
CA PRO A 131 7.03 7.58 8.32
C PRO A 131 7.06 6.46 9.35
N LYS A 132 6.05 5.59 9.30
CA LYS A 132 5.99 4.35 10.08
C LYS A 132 5.86 3.11 9.20
N THR A 133 6.06 3.30 7.90
CA THR A 133 6.16 2.25 6.89
C THR A 133 7.44 2.42 6.09
N PHE A 134 8.01 1.30 5.70
CA PHE A 134 9.31 1.21 5.04
C PHE A 134 9.24 0.34 3.79
N CYS A 135 10.10 0.61 2.84
CA CYS A 135 10.36 -0.28 1.72
C CYS A 135 11.85 -0.57 1.63
N TYR A 136 12.22 -1.84 1.53
CA TYR A 136 13.60 -2.26 1.38
C TYR A 136 14.13 -1.98 -0.02
N PRO A 137 15.16 -1.12 -0.20
CA PRO A 137 15.78 -0.90 -1.50
C PRO A 137 16.28 -2.21 -2.14
N GLY A 138 15.87 -2.47 -3.38
CA GLY A 138 16.20 -3.70 -4.09
C GLY A 138 15.65 -4.96 -3.42
N TYR A 139 14.61 -4.83 -2.57
CA TYR A 139 13.89 -5.93 -1.89
C TYR A 139 14.74 -6.76 -0.91
N GLN A 140 15.97 -6.38 -0.64
CA GLN A 140 16.87 -7.13 0.23
C GLN A 140 16.64 -6.76 1.69
N THR A 141 16.43 -7.74 2.52
CA THR A 141 16.23 -7.60 3.97
C THR A 141 17.50 -7.97 4.75
N SER A 142 17.57 -7.57 6.02
CA SER A 142 18.55 -8.07 6.99
C SER A 142 17.99 -7.97 8.41
N ASP A 143 18.43 -8.85 9.31
CA ASP A 143 18.00 -8.86 10.71
C ASP A 143 18.35 -7.54 11.42
N ALA A 144 19.48 -6.95 11.07
CA ALA A 144 19.91 -5.67 11.62
C ALA A 144 18.96 -4.52 11.19
N ALA A 145 18.54 -4.52 9.90
CA ALA A 145 17.57 -3.55 9.40
C ALA A 145 16.19 -3.75 10.05
N GLU A 146 15.71 -4.98 10.15
CA GLU A 146 14.44 -5.25 10.82
C GLU A 146 14.45 -4.81 12.27
N LYS A 147 15.52 -5.10 13.01
CA LYS A 147 15.68 -4.68 14.40
C LYS A 147 15.64 -3.14 14.51
N LEU A 148 16.40 -2.44 13.67
CA LEU A 148 16.41 -0.97 13.62
C LEU A 148 14.99 -0.43 13.37
N LEU A 149 14.28 -0.93 12.37
CA LEU A 149 12.94 -0.49 12.03
C LEU A 149 11.97 -0.71 13.20
N ARG A 150 12.03 -1.87 13.85
CA ARG A 150 11.22 -2.19 15.03
C ARG A 150 11.49 -1.23 16.19
N GLU A 151 12.75 -0.95 16.49
CA GLU A 151 13.17 -0.03 17.56
C GLU A 151 12.73 1.41 17.28
N ARG A 152 12.63 1.81 16.00
CA ARG A 152 12.12 3.12 15.57
C ARG A 152 10.60 3.17 15.42
N GLY A 153 9.90 2.09 15.73
CA GLY A 153 8.45 2.00 15.74
C GLY A 153 7.82 1.93 14.33
N TYR A 154 8.57 1.42 13.34
CA TYR A 154 7.99 1.05 12.06
C TYR A 154 7.07 -0.16 12.25
N ARG A 155 5.92 -0.12 11.59
CA ARG A 155 4.87 -1.14 11.76
C ARG A 155 4.87 -2.15 10.62
N TYR A 156 5.15 -1.65 9.43
CA TYR A 156 5.15 -2.44 8.20
C TYR A 156 6.36 -2.09 7.35
N ALA A 157 6.98 -3.10 6.74
CA ALA A 157 8.05 -2.91 5.78
C ALA A 157 7.87 -3.87 4.60
N ARG A 158 7.77 -3.32 3.38
CA ARG A 158 7.64 -4.11 2.16
C ARG A 158 9.01 -4.62 1.70
N ALA A 159 9.07 -5.91 1.48
CA ALA A 159 10.19 -6.61 0.85
C ALA A 159 9.79 -7.11 -0.56
N GLY A 160 10.56 -8.03 -1.11
CA GLY A 160 10.23 -8.74 -2.34
C GLY A 160 9.29 -9.91 -2.11
N GLY A 161 9.01 -10.65 -3.16
CA GLY A 161 8.16 -11.84 -3.12
C GLY A 161 7.27 -11.93 -4.34
N ALA A 162 6.37 -12.91 -4.34
CA ALA A 162 5.38 -13.12 -5.40
C ALA A 162 4.10 -13.76 -4.83
N LYS A 163 3.65 -13.29 -3.66
CA LYS A 163 2.44 -13.80 -3.01
C LYS A 163 1.73 -12.70 -2.23
N ALA A 164 0.44 -12.89 -1.96
CA ALA A 164 -0.28 -12.05 -1.01
C ALA A 164 0.29 -12.20 0.42
N PHE A 165 0.24 -11.13 1.19
CA PHE A 165 0.55 -11.12 2.61
C PHE A 165 -0.50 -11.89 3.40
N GLU A 166 -0.06 -12.81 4.26
CA GLU A 166 -0.91 -13.62 5.11
C GLU A 166 -0.78 -13.15 6.58
N PRO A 167 -1.74 -12.34 7.08
CA PRO A 167 -1.70 -11.81 8.43
C PRO A 167 -1.59 -12.90 9.48
N GLY A 168 -0.65 -12.72 10.41
CA GLY A 168 -0.43 -13.69 11.49
C GLY A 168 0.47 -14.87 11.14
N LYS A 169 0.87 -15.00 9.87
CA LYS A 169 1.89 -15.96 9.42
C LYS A 169 3.13 -15.26 8.90
N ASP A 170 2.94 -14.22 8.04
CA ASP A 170 4.05 -13.47 7.48
C ASP A 170 4.52 -12.39 8.46
N ASN A 171 5.80 -12.03 8.36
CA ASN A 171 6.40 -10.96 9.15
C ASN A 171 5.96 -9.59 8.63
N SER A 172 5.39 -8.75 9.50
CA SER A 172 4.93 -7.40 9.15
C SER A 172 6.07 -6.46 8.71
N LEU A 173 7.30 -6.73 9.13
CA LEU A 173 8.49 -5.98 8.69
C LEU A 173 9.21 -6.64 7.49
N GLN A 174 8.57 -7.61 6.84
CA GLN A 174 9.02 -8.25 5.60
C GLN A 174 7.82 -8.62 4.73
N LEU A 175 6.87 -7.68 4.55
CA LEU A 175 5.66 -7.91 3.74
C LEU A 175 6.05 -8.34 2.33
N PRO A 176 5.54 -9.48 1.84
CA PRO A 176 5.74 -9.86 0.45
C PRO A 176 4.95 -8.91 -0.47
N GLN A 177 5.50 -8.65 -1.65
CA GLN A 177 4.72 -8.07 -2.75
C GLN A 177 3.98 -9.18 -3.50
N ALA A 178 2.73 -8.95 -3.87
CA ALA A 178 1.94 -9.87 -4.68
C ALA A 178 2.14 -9.64 -6.18
N PHE A 179 2.49 -8.41 -6.55
CA PHE A 179 2.70 -7.98 -7.93
C PHE A 179 3.76 -6.89 -8.00
N ASP A 180 4.55 -6.92 -9.07
CA ASP A 180 5.56 -5.91 -9.41
C ASP A 180 5.28 -5.40 -10.82
N GLY A 181 4.89 -4.13 -10.93
CA GLY A 181 4.55 -3.47 -12.19
C GLY A 181 5.80 -3.16 -13.00
N LYS A 182 6.01 -3.93 -14.07
CA LYS A 182 7.14 -3.83 -15.01
C LYS A 182 6.65 -3.80 -16.45
N PRO A 183 7.52 -3.49 -17.43
CA PRO A 183 7.13 -3.48 -18.84
C PRO A 183 6.50 -4.79 -19.30
N GLU A 184 7.02 -5.93 -18.86
CA GLU A 184 6.53 -7.28 -19.20
C GLU A 184 5.31 -7.73 -18.39
N SER A 185 4.97 -7.07 -17.29
CA SER A 185 3.85 -7.47 -16.43
C SER A 185 2.52 -7.38 -17.15
N THR A 186 1.70 -8.41 -17.05
CA THR A 186 0.42 -8.52 -17.78
C THR A 186 -0.78 -8.20 -16.89
N LEU A 187 -1.92 -7.88 -17.53
CA LEU A 187 -3.19 -7.70 -16.83
C LEU A 187 -3.65 -8.99 -16.13
N GLU A 188 -3.35 -10.14 -16.69
CA GLU A 188 -3.69 -11.44 -16.10
C GLU A 188 -2.90 -11.69 -14.81
N GLN A 189 -1.59 -11.41 -14.82
CA GLN A 189 -0.76 -11.48 -13.61
C GLN A 189 -1.26 -10.53 -12.51
N PHE A 190 -1.67 -9.31 -12.90
CA PHE A 190 -2.26 -8.37 -11.94
C PHE A 190 -3.56 -8.91 -11.33
N LYS A 191 -4.47 -9.45 -12.14
CA LYS A 191 -5.71 -10.09 -11.67
C LYS A 191 -5.43 -11.27 -10.75
N THR A 192 -4.47 -12.12 -11.10
CA THR A 192 -4.05 -13.23 -10.25
C THR A 192 -3.56 -12.75 -8.88
N ALA A 193 -2.80 -11.65 -8.84
CA ALA A 193 -2.37 -11.05 -7.57
C ALA A 193 -3.53 -10.48 -6.76
N VAL A 194 -4.51 -9.83 -7.42
CA VAL A 194 -5.75 -9.36 -6.79
C VAL A 194 -6.56 -10.52 -6.22
N ASP A 195 -6.66 -11.62 -6.97
CA ASP A 195 -7.34 -12.83 -6.50
C ASP A 195 -6.66 -13.48 -5.29
N GLY A 196 -5.37 -13.26 -5.12
CA GLY A 196 -4.63 -13.65 -3.91
C GLY A 196 -5.10 -12.96 -2.63
N ALA A 197 -5.79 -11.81 -2.75
CA ALA A 197 -6.35 -11.07 -1.61
C ALA A 197 -7.68 -11.63 -1.12
N ARG A 198 -7.78 -12.96 -0.99
CA ARG A 198 -8.95 -13.68 -0.47
C ARG A 198 -8.65 -14.25 0.92
N ASP A 199 -9.66 -14.66 1.62
CA ASP A 199 -9.58 -15.38 2.90
C ASP A 199 -8.81 -14.59 4.00
N GLY A 200 -8.84 -13.27 3.91
CA GLY A 200 -8.14 -12.36 4.83
C GLY A 200 -6.69 -12.10 4.47
N ASN A 201 -6.21 -12.61 3.35
CA ASN A 201 -4.93 -12.22 2.78
C ASN A 201 -5.01 -10.85 2.13
N ILE A 202 -3.86 -10.20 1.92
CA ILE A 202 -3.76 -8.83 1.44
C ILE A 202 -2.77 -8.79 0.28
N ALA A 203 -3.20 -8.23 -0.86
CA ALA A 203 -2.35 -8.06 -2.02
C ALA A 203 -1.60 -6.73 -1.94
N VAL A 204 -0.29 -6.77 -1.74
CA VAL A 204 0.58 -5.60 -1.79
C VAL A 204 1.14 -5.49 -3.21
N MET A 205 0.77 -4.42 -3.92
CA MET A 205 1.18 -4.16 -5.28
C MET A 205 2.30 -3.13 -5.31
N THR A 206 3.34 -3.41 -6.07
CA THR A 206 4.49 -2.53 -6.25
C THR A 206 4.49 -1.91 -7.63
N PHE A 207 4.73 -0.62 -7.68
CA PHE A 207 4.99 0.14 -8.88
C PHE A 207 6.16 1.09 -8.64
N HIS A 208 6.85 1.42 -9.72
CA HIS A 208 7.81 2.52 -9.74
C HIS A 208 7.18 3.69 -10.52
N GLY A 209 7.85 4.29 -11.49
CA GLY A 209 7.23 5.37 -12.26
C GLY A 209 6.16 4.91 -13.26
N VAL A 210 5.16 5.79 -13.48
CA VAL A 210 4.08 5.61 -14.45
C VAL A 210 3.96 6.86 -15.33
N PRO A 211 4.84 7.07 -16.33
CA PRO A 211 6.00 6.23 -16.68
C PRO A 211 7.23 6.49 -15.81
N ASP A 212 8.17 5.54 -15.82
CA ASP A 212 9.54 5.74 -15.36
C ASP A 212 10.50 5.80 -16.56
N ILE A 213 10.90 7.01 -16.92
CA ILE A 213 11.76 7.23 -18.09
C ILE A 213 13.23 6.91 -17.78
N LYS A 214 13.63 7.12 -16.53
CA LYS A 214 15.03 6.91 -16.10
C LYS A 214 15.34 5.44 -15.85
N HIS A 215 14.35 4.67 -15.44
CA HIS A 215 14.49 3.24 -15.12
C HIS A 215 13.51 2.40 -15.96
N PRO A 216 13.75 2.28 -17.28
CA PRO A 216 12.79 1.64 -18.20
C PRO A 216 12.49 0.18 -17.85
N TRP A 217 13.35 -0.51 -17.09
CA TRP A 217 13.15 -1.91 -16.65
C TRP A 217 12.14 -2.09 -15.53
N VAL A 218 11.73 -1.01 -14.85
CA VAL A 218 10.67 -0.99 -13.83
C VAL A 218 9.52 -0.06 -14.21
N ASN A 219 9.52 0.41 -15.46
CA ASN A 219 8.48 1.28 -16.00
C ASN A 219 7.13 0.58 -16.08
N THR A 220 6.08 1.25 -15.65
CA THR A 220 4.70 0.88 -15.98
C THR A 220 4.12 1.88 -16.98
N ASP A 221 3.60 1.39 -18.10
CA ASP A 221 2.90 2.21 -19.08
C ASP A 221 1.60 2.78 -18.50
N GLN A 222 1.25 4.02 -18.87
CA GLN A 222 0.08 4.72 -18.32
C GLN A 222 -1.25 4.03 -18.65
N GLU A 223 -1.43 3.53 -19.89
CA GLU A 223 -2.67 2.85 -20.27
C GLU A 223 -2.79 1.49 -19.58
N LYS A 224 -1.66 0.80 -19.42
CA LYS A 224 -1.58 -0.43 -18.64
C LYS A 224 -1.95 -0.17 -17.17
N PHE A 225 -1.42 0.89 -16.56
CA PHE A 225 -1.76 1.27 -15.19
C PHE A 225 -3.24 1.63 -15.03
N LYS A 226 -3.83 2.39 -15.95
CA LYS A 226 -5.28 2.65 -15.99
C LYS A 226 -6.10 1.37 -16.03
N ALA A 227 -5.66 0.39 -16.85
CA ALA A 227 -6.33 -0.91 -16.91
C ALA A 227 -6.27 -1.67 -15.56
N TYR A 228 -5.14 -1.60 -14.85
CA TYR A 228 -5.02 -2.17 -13.51
C TYR A 228 -5.97 -1.49 -12.50
N MET A 229 -6.04 -0.16 -12.49
CA MET A 229 -6.95 0.58 -11.59
C MET A 229 -8.41 0.27 -11.91
N LYS A 230 -8.74 0.13 -13.20
CA LYS A 230 -10.08 -0.29 -13.61
C LYS A 230 -10.45 -1.67 -13.07
N VAL A 231 -9.55 -2.65 -13.08
CA VAL A 231 -9.79 -3.97 -12.46
C VAL A 231 -10.12 -3.82 -10.99
N LEU A 232 -9.34 -3.04 -10.22
CA LEU A 232 -9.62 -2.84 -8.79
C LEU A 232 -11.00 -2.21 -8.54
N LYS A 233 -11.42 -1.31 -9.42
CA LYS A 233 -12.74 -0.67 -9.35
C LYS A 233 -13.86 -1.63 -9.70
N ASP A 234 -13.74 -2.33 -10.83
CA ASP A 234 -14.78 -3.26 -11.33
C ASP A 234 -15.00 -4.43 -10.35
N GLU A 235 -13.94 -4.86 -9.67
CA GLU A 235 -13.96 -5.93 -8.70
C GLU A 235 -14.26 -5.47 -7.26
N GLU A 236 -14.66 -4.21 -7.09
CA GLU A 236 -15.01 -3.59 -5.80
C GLU A 236 -13.94 -3.81 -4.72
N CYS A 237 -12.64 -3.81 -5.08
CA CYS A 237 -11.57 -3.95 -4.13
C CYS A 237 -11.54 -2.77 -3.14
N THR A 238 -11.18 -3.06 -1.88
CA THR A 238 -10.84 -2.01 -0.91
C THR A 238 -9.36 -1.68 -1.07
N VAL A 239 -9.07 -0.51 -1.65
CA VAL A 239 -7.70 -0.08 -1.96
C VAL A 239 -7.24 0.94 -0.93
N ILE A 240 -6.17 0.63 -0.20
CA ILE A 240 -5.71 1.38 0.97
C ILE A 240 -4.23 1.73 0.91
N ALA A 241 -3.82 2.70 1.73
CA ALA A 241 -2.43 2.92 2.07
C ALA A 241 -1.95 1.87 3.09
N LEU A 242 -0.65 1.60 3.14
CA LEU A 242 -0.08 0.60 4.05
C LEU A 242 -0.29 0.96 5.53
N ARG A 243 -0.27 2.25 5.89
CA ARG A 243 -0.57 2.72 7.25
C ARG A 243 -1.96 2.33 7.76
N ASP A 244 -2.91 2.11 6.85
CA ASP A 244 -4.30 1.80 7.21
C ASP A 244 -4.54 0.30 7.43
N LEU A 245 -3.53 -0.53 7.20
CA LEU A 245 -3.63 -1.99 7.20
C LEU A 245 -4.22 -2.56 8.49
N ASP A 246 -3.87 -1.99 9.66
CA ASP A 246 -4.39 -2.46 10.97
C ASP A 246 -5.92 -2.46 11.06
N ARG A 247 -6.59 -1.55 10.33
CA ARG A 247 -8.06 -1.46 10.33
C ARG A 247 -8.72 -2.70 9.70
N TYR A 248 -7.96 -3.46 8.94
CA TYR A 248 -8.43 -4.61 8.17
C TYR A 248 -7.85 -5.93 8.68
N LEU A 249 -6.88 -5.89 9.58
CA LEU A 249 -6.40 -7.08 10.25
C LEU A 249 -7.45 -7.49 11.27
N LYS A 250 -7.93 -8.74 11.18
CA LYS A 250 -8.87 -9.28 12.20
C LYS A 250 -8.16 -9.23 13.55
N ALA A 251 -8.79 -8.62 14.54
CA ALA A 251 -8.37 -8.78 15.94
C ALA A 251 -8.34 -10.30 16.24
N LYS A 252 -7.19 -10.78 16.68
CA LYS A 252 -7.05 -12.15 17.15
C LYS A 252 -7.74 -12.32 18.49
#